data_0c2c0655b425c5f2624740858ef8d5ef
#
_entry.id   0c2c0655b425c5f2624740858ef8d5ef
#
_cell.length_a   1.000
_cell.length_b   1.000
_cell.length_c   1.000
_cell.angle_alpha   90.00
_cell.angle_beta   90.00
_cell.angle_gamma   90.00
#
_symmetry.space_group_name_H-M   'P 1'
#
loop_
_entity.id
_entity.type
_entity.pdbx_description
1 polymer ?
#
loop_
_entity_poly.entity_id
_entity_poly.type
_entity_poly.pdbx_seq_one_letter_code
_entity_poly.pdbx_strand_id
1 'polypeptide(L)'
;MHSIKILQLNVWGGRIKDGLTNFIKEGNYDLICLQEAVWDRNHTKTLEYFMDTVDKIKEEANFKYDTRSSQFGISILNNIIHYESGNAILSKIPFKHSEEKILHGEYRFATNLDQYEQAVKHNLYTAQKVILENDLTVINYHGYWLKDPLGDETSVLCMRSVADMISSDKNPVVLCGDLNVIPEAKAMRELDFLRDLTAIHNIPTTLRNIRFTKDVPCDHILISDNINYQDFEVIDAPVSDHCALTVKINF
;
A
#
# COMPACT_ATOMS: atom_id res chain seq x y z
N MET A 1 23.59 10.36 7.95
CA MET A 1 22.84 10.16 6.69
C MET A 1 22.32 8.73 6.71
N HIS A 2 21.02 8.56 6.73
CA HIS A 2 20.35 7.25 6.71
C HIS A 2 20.04 6.87 5.27
N SER A 3 20.21 5.60 4.94
CA SER A 3 19.88 5.07 3.61
C SER A 3 18.88 3.94 3.78
N ILE A 4 17.75 3.99 3.09
CA ILE A 4 16.63 3.04 3.21
C ILE A 4 16.17 2.65 1.80
N LYS A 5 16.05 1.33 1.56
CA LYS A 5 15.44 0.79 0.34
C LYS A 5 13.97 0.47 0.59
N ILE A 6 13.10 1.09 -0.19
CA ILE A 6 11.64 1.02 -0.04
C ILE A 6 11.02 0.24 -1.21
N LEU A 7 10.01 -0.55 -0.91
CA LEU A 7 9.10 -1.15 -1.88
C LEU A 7 7.68 -0.64 -1.64
N GLN A 8 7.01 -0.24 -2.70
CA GLN A 8 5.57 -0.02 -2.80
C GLN A 8 4.97 -1.10 -3.70
N LEU A 9 3.87 -1.77 -3.26
CA LEU A 9 3.19 -2.77 -4.07
C LEU A 9 1.75 -3.02 -3.58
N ASN A 10 0.77 -2.85 -4.47
CA ASN A 10 -0.53 -3.49 -4.31
C ASN A 10 -0.36 -4.99 -4.64
N VAL A 11 -0.65 -5.88 -3.69
CA VAL A 11 -0.37 -7.32 -3.81
C VAL A 11 -1.57 -8.13 -4.31
N TRP A 12 -2.68 -7.47 -4.63
CA TRP A 12 -3.89 -8.11 -5.16
C TRP A 12 -4.36 -9.31 -4.31
N GLY A 13 -4.37 -9.17 -3.00
CA GLY A 13 -4.74 -10.24 -2.06
C GLY A 13 -3.79 -11.45 -2.10
N GLY A 14 -2.60 -11.33 -2.68
CA GLY A 14 -1.68 -12.45 -2.85
C GLY A 14 -2.17 -13.52 -3.83
N ARG A 15 -3.05 -13.17 -4.77
CA ARG A 15 -3.66 -14.14 -5.71
C ARG A 15 -2.67 -14.79 -6.66
N ILE A 16 -1.56 -14.12 -6.97
CA ILE A 16 -0.44 -14.74 -7.67
C ILE A 16 0.48 -15.33 -6.60
N LYS A 17 0.28 -16.61 -6.29
CA LYS A 17 0.89 -17.28 -5.14
C LYS A 17 2.40 -17.45 -5.24
N ASP A 18 2.88 -17.72 -6.43
CA ASP A 18 4.27 -18.10 -6.63
C ASP A 18 5.14 -16.85 -6.84
N GLY A 19 6.13 -16.70 -5.98
CA GLY A 19 7.19 -15.71 -6.18
C GLY A 19 7.09 -14.42 -5.36
N LEU A 20 5.93 -14.01 -4.83
CA LEU A 20 5.80 -12.73 -4.09
C LEU A 20 6.80 -12.64 -2.92
N THR A 21 6.82 -13.64 -2.05
CA THR A 21 7.72 -13.65 -0.89
C THR A 21 9.19 -13.72 -1.31
N ASN A 22 9.51 -14.53 -2.33
CA ASN A 22 10.87 -14.60 -2.89
C ASN A 22 11.29 -13.29 -3.52
N PHE A 23 10.43 -12.64 -4.31
CA PHE A 23 10.67 -11.33 -4.89
C PHE A 23 11.01 -10.28 -3.82
N ILE A 24 10.24 -10.24 -2.73
CA ILE A 24 10.47 -9.31 -1.62
C ILE A 24 11.78 -9.64 -0.90
N LYS A 25 12.05 -10.92 -0.66
CA LYS A 25 13.27 -11.39 0.02
C LYS A 25 14.54 -11.09 -0.79
N GLU A 26 14.52 -11.37 -2.10
CA GLU A 26 15.64 -11.10 -3.01
C GLU A 26 15.89 -9.61 -3.19
N GLY A 27 14.81 -8.80 -3.18
CA GLY A 27 14.90 -7.34 -3.25
C GLY A 27 15.58 -6.70 -2.04
N ASN A 28 15.65 -7.40 -0.90
CA ASN A 28 16.30 -6.96 0.34
C ASN A 28 15.91 -5.54 0.76
N TYR A 29 14.62 -5.28 0.81
CA TYR A 29 14.06 -4.00 1.23
C TYR A 29 14.18 -3.81 2.74
N ASP A 30 14.27 -2.54 3.17
CA ASP A 30 14.28 -2.15 4.59
C ASP A 30 12.87 -1.81 5.08
N LEU A 31 12.04 -1.32 4.16
CA LEU A 31 10.65 -0.94 4.37
C LEU A 31 9.79 -1.36 3.18
N ILE A 32 8.60 -1.88 3.44
CA ILE A 32 7.62 -2.18 2.40
C ILE A 32 6.25 -1.64 2.78
N CYS A 33 5.56 -1.04 1.80
CA CYS A 33 4.19 -0.58 1.87
C CYS A 33 3.33 -1.41 0.94
N LEU A 34 2.36 -2.12 1.50
CA LEU A 34 1.49 -3.03 0.77
C LEU A 34 0.05 -2.54 0.81
N GLN A 35 -0.67 -2.69 -0.31
CA GLN A 35 -2.11 -2.52 -0.40
C GLN A 35 -2.73 -3.86 -0.81
N GLU A 36 -4.03 -4.02 -0.54
CA GLU A 36 -4.75 -5.28 -0.70
C GLU A 36 -4.02 -6.49 -0.05
N ALA A 37 -3.22 -6.23 0.96
CA ALA A 37 -2.58 -7.30 1.71
C ALA A 37 -3.62 -8.07 2.53
N VAL A 38 -3.36 -9.35 2.77
CA VAL A 38 -4.24 -10.22 3.57
C VAL A 38 -3.48 -10.83 4.73
N TRP A 39 -4.20 -11.08 5.82
CA TRP A 39 -3.68 -11.76 7.01
C TRP A 39 -4.78 -12.48 7.77
N ASP A 40 -4.42 -13.53 8.48
CA ASP A 40 -5.34 -14.23 9.38
C ASP A 40 -5.26 -13.61 10.79
N ARG A 41 -6.36 -13.04 11.25
CA ARG A 41 -6.45 -12.42 12.58
C ARG A 41 -6.32 -13.42 13.73
N ASN A 42 -6.72 -14.67 13.50
CA ASN A 42 -6.80 -15.70 14.52
C ASN A 42 -5.66 -16.73 14.44
N HIS A 43 -4.73 -16.60 13.48
CA HIS A 43 -3.68 -17.58 13.19
C HIS A 43 -4.22 -19.00 13.01
N THR A 44 -5.48 -19.13 12.63
CA THR A 44 -6.06 -20.41 12.22
C THR A 44 -5.52 -20.67 10.83
N LYS A 45 -4.79 -21.77 10.65
CA LYS A 45 -4.26 -22.16 9.33
C LYS A 45 -5.41 -22.33 8.34
N THR A 46 -5.84 -21.20 7.82
CA THR A 46 -6.83 -21.16 6.76
C THR A 46 -6.15 -21.60 5.48
N LEU A 47 -6.85 -22.44 4.75
CA LEU A 47 -6.44 -23.05 3.48
C LEU A 47 -5.31 -22.30 2.76
N GLU A 48 -4.37 -23.06 2.23
CA GLU A 48 -3.29 -22.66 1.30
C GLU A 48 -3.77 -21.82 0.10
N TYR A 49 -5.07 -21.57 -0.03
CA TYR A 49 -5.72 -20.82 -1.09
C TYR A 49 -5.66 -19.30 -0.92
N PHE A 50 -5.75 -18.82 0.32
CA PHE A 50 -5.64 -17.41 0.62
C PHE A 50 -4.37 -17.23 1.43
N MET A 51 -3.35 -16.72 0.77
CA MET A 51 -2.07 -16.53 1.42
C MET A 51 -2.21 -15.45 2.48
N ASP A 52 -1.86 -15.81 3.71
CA ASP A 52 -1.44 -14.85 4.70
C ASP A 52 -0.17 -14.17 4.17
N THR A 53 -0.37 -13.10 3.38
CA THR A 53 0.74 -12.43 2.72
C THR A 53 1.62 -11.70 3.72
N VAL A 54 1.02 -11.10 4.76
CA VAL A 54 1.74 -10.26 5.71
C VAL A 54 2.63 -11.09 6.62
N ASP A 55 2.08 -12.11 7.29
CA ASP A 55 2.87 -12.90 8.24
C ASP A 55 3.92 -13.75 7.53
N LYS A 56 3.60 -14.30 6.37
CA LYS A 56 4.58 -15.03 5.55
C LYS A 56 5.73 -14.14 5.08
N ILE A 57 5.43 -12.96 4.54
CA ILE A 57 6.47 -12.00 4.13
C ILE A 57 7.31 -11.57 5.33
N LYS A 58 6.66 -11.26 6.46
CA LYS A 58 7.35 -10.85 7.70
C LYS A 58 8.36 -11.91 8.15
N GLU A 59 7.96 -13.17 8.18
CA GLU A 59 8.80 -14.29 8.61
C GLU A 59 9.94 -14.55 7.61
N GLU A 60 9.62 -14.77 6.34
CA GLU A 60 10.59 -15.22 5.33
C GLU A 60 11.55 -14.13 4.86
N ALA A 61 11.10 -12.85 4.83
CA ALA A 61 11.94 -11.70 4.46
C ALA A 61 12.51 -10.95 5.66
N ASN A 62 12.33 -11.49 6.89
CA ASN A 62 12.92 -10.99 8.13
C ASN A 62 12.56 -9.55 8.49
N PHE A 63 11.29 -9.16 8.30
CA PHE A 63 10.77 -7.92 8.85
C PHE A 63 10.37 -8.12 10.33
N LYS A 64 10.84 -7.22 11.20
CA LYS A 64 10.61 -7.33 12.65
C LYS A 64 9.38 -6.56 13.12
N TYR A 65 9.04 -5.49 12.41
CA TYR A 65 7.99 -4.55 12.78
C TYR A 65 6.95 -4.47 11.68
N ASP A 66 5.67 -4.43 12.06
CA ASP A 66 4.57 -4.24 11.12
C ASP A 66 3.42 -3.47 11.76
N THR A 67 2.63 -2.82 10.93
CA THR A 67 1.31 -2.30 11.26
C THR A 67 0.35 -2.64 10.14
N ARG A 68 -0.91 -2.90 10.48
CA ARG A 68 -1.94 -3.37 9.57
C ARG A 68 -3.20 -2.53 9.76
N SER A 69 -3.86 -2.21 8.67
CA SER A 69 -5.09 -1.43 8.63
C SER A 69 -6.14 -2.18 7.83
N SER A 70 -7.13 -2.76 8.52
CA SER A 70 -8.16 -3.57 7.89
C SER A 70 -9.17 -2.70 7.16
N GLN A 71 -9.41 -2.99 5.89
CA GLN A 71 -10.45 -2.36 5.08
C GLN A 71 -11.74 -3.17 5.09
N PHE A 72 -11.64 -4.49 5.10
CA PHE A 72 -12.74 -5.41 5.32
C PHE A 72 -12.22 -6.76 5.84
N GLY A 73 -13.13 -7.57 6.38
CA GLY A 73 -12.84 -8.94 6.81
C GLY A 73 -13.84 -9.95 6.25
N ILE A 74 -13.45 -11.20 6.22
CA ILE A 74 -14.30 -12.29 5.75
C ILE A 74 -14.14 -13.54 6.60
N SER A 75 -15.29 -14.23 6.88
CA SER A 75 -15.33 -15.56 7.43
C SER A 75 -16.48 -16.34 6.80
N ILE A 76 -16.16 -17.16 5.82
CA ILE A 76 -17.14 -17.96 5.08
C ILE A 76 -16.78 -19.45 5.11
N LEU A 77 -17.69 -20.30 4.65
CA LEU A 77 -17.53 -21.75 4.60
C LEU A 77 -17.14 -22.35 5.97
N ASN A 78 -17.90 -21.97 7.03
CA ASN A 78 -17.67 -22.44 8.41
C ASN A 78 -16.25 -22.12 8.92
N ASN A 79 -15.79 -20.90 8.67
CA ASN A 79 -14.44 -20.40 9.01
C ASN A 79 -13.29 -21.06 8.23
N ILE A 80 -13.57 -21.79 7.15
CA ILE A 80 -12.52 -22.32 6.28
C ILE A 80 -11.80 -21.19 5.55
N ILE A 81 -12.53 -20.11 5.18
CA ILE A 81 -11.97 -18.88 4.63
C ILE A 81 -12.17 -17.79 5.68
N HIS A 82 -11.10 -17.38 6.32
CA HIS A 82 -11.12 -16.35 7.35
C HIS A 82 -9.87 -15.49 7.19
N TYR A 83 -10.05 -14.21 6.81
CA TYR A 83 -8.96 -13.26 6.72
C TYR A 83 -9.44 -11.81 6.84
N GLU A 84 -8.52 -10.94 7.14
CA GLU A 84 -8.64 -9.49 6.98
C GLU A 84 -7.90 -9.08 5.72
N SER A 85 -8.38 -8.03 5.06
CA SER A 85 -7.73 -7.43 3.90
C SER A 85 -7.59 -5.93 4.09
N GLY A 86 -6.48 -5.37 3.64
CA GLY A 86 -6.22 -3.93 3.75
C GLY A 86 -4.77 -3.55 3.47
N ASN A 87 -4.31 -2.52 4.17
CA ASN A 87 -2.97 -1.98 4.02
C ASN A 87 -2.02 -2.53 5.10
N ALA A 88 -0.75 -2.69 4.75
CA ALA A 88 0.29 -3.07 5.70
C ALA A 88 1.61 -2.34 5.44
N ILE A 89 2.26 -1.91 6.53
CA ILE A 89 3.65 -1.44 6.50
C ILE A 89 4.49 -2.47 7.24
N LEU A 90 5.54 -2.99 6.61
CA LEU A 90 6.51 -3.85 7.26
C LEU A 90 7.89 -3.19 7.23
N SER A 91 8.64 -3.26 8.33
CA SER A 91 9.92 -2.59 8.48
C SER A 91 10.95 -3.45 9.21
N LYS A 92 12.22 -3.30 8.83
CA LYS A 92 13.37 -3.80 9.60
C LYS A 92 13.75 -2.81 10.71
N ILE A 93 13.25 -1.57 10.63
CA ILE A 93 13.54 -0.47 11.58
C ILE A 93 12.34 -0.31 12.53
N PRO A 94 12.56 -0.14 13.84
CA PRO A 94 11.47 0.05 14.81
C PRO A 94 10.61 1.28 14.52
N PHE A 95 9.35 1.24 14.96
CA PHE A 95 8.43 2.39 14.93
C PHE A 95 8.50 3.13 16.28
N LYS A 96 8.72 4.46 16.22
CA LYS A 96 8.49 5.37 17.36
C LYS A 96 7.01 5.66 17.57
N HIS A 97 6.27 5.73 16.45
CA HIS A 97 4.84 6.05 16.44
C HIS A 97 4.15 5.32 15.29
N SER A 98 2.90 4.95 15.51
CA SER A 98 2.02 4.39 14.49
C SER A 98 0.61 4.91 14.71
N GLU A 99 -0.03 5.39 13.66
CA GLU A 99 -1.42 5.84 13.67
C GLU A 99 -2.13 5.45 12.37
N GLU A 100 -3.45 5.35 12.46
CA GLU A 100 -4.36 5.10 11.35
C GLU A 100 -5.41 6.21 11.29
N LYS A 101 -5.75 6.65 10.08
CA LYS A 101 -6.83 7.59 9.85
C LYS A 101 -7.85 6.99 8.89
N ILE A 102 -9.12 6.97 9.32
CA ILE A 102 -10.25 6.64 8.46
C ILE A 102 -10.52 7.84 7.55
N LEU A 103 -10.59 7.57 6.24
CA LEU A 103 -10.77 8.59 5.20
C LEU A 103 -12.18 8.53 4.61
N HIS A 104 -12.69 7.34 4.32
CA HIS A 104 -14.01 7.13 3.71
C HIS A 104 -14.50 5.70 3.93
N GLY A 105 -15.83 5.49 3.89
CA GLY A 105 -16.44 4.18 3.96
C GLY A 105 -16.58 3.63 5.38
N GLU A 106 -16.88 2.34 5.46
CA GLU A 106 -17.12 1.63 6.71
C GLU A 106 -16.48 0.24 6.67
N TYR A 107 -15.87 -0.18 7.78
CA TYR A 107 -15.41 -1.55 7.91
C TYR A 107 -16.60 -2.52 7.89
N ARG A 108 -16.49 -3.56 7.08
CA ARG A 108 -17.48 -4.63 6.96
C ARG A 108 -16.85 -5.98 7.13
N PHE A 109 -17.52 -6.83 7.91
CA PHE A 109 -17.12 -8.21 8.09
C PHE A 109 -18.14 -9.14 7.42
N ALA A 110 -17.72 -9.86 6.39
CA ALA A 110 -18.56 -10.72 5.58
C ALA A 110 -18.60 -12.15 6.13
N THR A 111 -19.79 -12.72 6.28
CA THR A 111 -20.00 -14.11 6.70
C THR A 111 -20.60 -14.99 5.59
N ASN A 112 -20.88 -14.41 4.43
CA ASN A 112 -21.32 -15.10 3.22
C ASN A 112 -20.86 -14.33 1.97
N LEU A 113 -21.07 -14.91 0.79
CA LEU A 113 -20.59 -14.33 -0.47
C LEU A 113 -21.27 -13.01 -0.83
N ASP A 114 -22.58 -12.86 -0.57
CA ASP A 114 -23.30 -11.61 -0.86
C ASP A 114 -22.75 -10.44 -0.02
N GLN A 115 -22.49 -10.70 1.28
CA GLN A 115 -21.85 -9.72 2.15
C GLN A 115 -20.41 -9.42 1.73
N TYR A 116 -19.68 -10.41 1.21
CA TYR A 116 -18.33 -10.20 0.69
C TYR A 116 -18.33 -9.25 -0.50
N GLU A 117 -19.23 -9.44 -1.47
CA GLU A 117 -19.36 -8.51 -2.61
C GLU A 117 -19.66 -7.09 -2.14
N GLN A 118 -20.55 -6.93 -1.13
CA GLN A 118 -20.83 -5.61 -0.53
C GLN A 118 -19.63 -5.05 0.24
N ALA A 119 -18.90 -5.89 0.97
CA ALA A 119 -17.71 -5.45 1.70
C ALA A 119 -16.60 -4.96 0.77
N VAL A 120 -16.37 -5.65 -0.34
CA VAL A 120 -15.39 -5.23 -1.36
C VAL A 120 -15.83 -3.94 -2.07
N LYS A 121 -17.13 -3.83 -2.39
CA LYS A 121 -17.66 -2.65 -3.11
C LYS A 121 -17.70 -1.38 -2.25
N HIS A 122 -17.89 -1.53 -0.95
CA HIS A 122 -18.05 -0.42 0.00
C HIS A 122 -17.05 -0.53 1.16
N ASN A 123 -15.81 -0.89 0.82
CA ASN A 123 -14.75 -1.06 1.81
C ASN A 123 -14.41 0.24 2.54
N LEU A 124 -13.73 0.08 3.66
CA LEU A 124 -13.14 1.17 4.41
C LEU A 124 -11.86 1.64 3.70
N TYR A 125 -11.71 2.94 3.52
CA TYR A 125 -10.46 3.55 3.05
C TYR A 125 -9.74 4.19 4.23
N THR A 126 -8.49 3.80 4.40
CA THR A 126 -7.65 4.25 5.51
C THR A 126 -6.28 4.65 5.02
N ALA A 127 -5.64 5.58 5.71
CA ALA A 127 -4.22 5.84 5.59
C ALA A 127 -3.50 5.45 6.87
N GLN A 128 -2.36 4.79 6.73
CA GLN A 128 -1.47 4.46 7.84
C GLN A 128 -0.30 5.44 7.86
N LYS A 129 0.10 5.88 9.06
CA LYS A 129 1.31 6.66 9.27
C LYS A 129 2.16 5.99 10.31
N VAL A 130 3.45 5.84 10.04
CA VAL A 130 4.45 5.44 11.02
C VAL A 130 5.59 6.45 11.05
N ILE A 131 6.19 6.65 12.21
CA ILE A 131 7.46 7.37 12.38
C ILE A 131 8.48 6.33 12.80
N LEU A 132 9.53 6.16 12.01
CA LEU A 132 10.62 5.23 12.32
C LEU A 132 11.57 5.79 13.36
N GLU A 133 12.37 4.93 14.00
CA GLU A 133 13.39 5.33 14.99
C GLU A 133 14.44 6.32 14.45
N ASN A 134 14.64 6.35 13.13
CA ASN A 134 15.51 7.30 12.43
C ASN A 134 14.80 8.57 11.96
N ASP A 135 13.60 8.87 12.48
CA ASP A 135 12.78 10.05 12.20
C ASP A 135 12.19 10.12 10.79
N LEU A 136 12.22 9.04 9.99
CA LEU A 136 11.46 9.01 8.75
C LEU A 136 9.97 8.82 9.04
N THR A 137 9.14 9.73 8.51
CA THR A 137 7.68 9.54 8.46
C THR A 137 7.33 8.79 7.18
N VAL A 138 6.55 7.73 7.33
CA VAL A 138 6.07 6.89 6.22
C VAL A 138 4.56 6.86 6.23
N ILE A 139 3.96 7.16 5.09
CA ILE A 139 2.52 7.02 4.84
C ILE A 139 2.30 5.87 3.88
N ASN A 140 1.32 5.02 4.18
CA ASN A 140 0.81 3.99 3.27
C ASN A 140 -0.69 4.24 3.05
N TYR A 141 -1.09 4.46 1.80
CA TYR A 141 -2.46 4.78 1.44
C TYR A 141 -2.92 4.00 0.21
N HIS A 142 -4.06 3.31 0.32
CA HIS A 142 -4.79 2.76 -0.80
C HIS A 142 -5.95 3.71 -1.14
N GLY A 143 -5.85 4.37 -2.29
CA GLY A 143 -6.74 5.45 -2.73
C GLY A 143 -8.16 5.00 -3.04
N TYR A 144 -9.10 5.96 -2.98
CA TYR A 144 -10.50 5.72 -3.32
C TYR A 144 -10.62 5.29 -4.78
N TRP A 145 -11.10 4.07 -4.99
CA TRP A 145 -11.16 3.48 -6.32
C TRP A 145 -12.35 4.00 -7.14
N LEU A 146 -12.06 4.43 -8.35
CA LEU A 146 -13.04 4.77 -9.38
C LEU A 146 -12.58 4.20 -10.72
N LYS A 147 -13.55 4.00 -11.63
CA LYS A 147 -13.24 3.57 -13.01
C LYS A 147 -12.50 4.66 -13.80
N ASP A 148 -12.75 5.93 -13.48
CA ASP A 148 -12.04 7.07 -14.04
C ASP A 148 -10.83 7.41 -13.16
N PRO A 149 -9.59 7.26 -13.66
CA PRO A 149 -8.39 7.52 -12.87
C PRO A 149 -8.12 9.02 -12.65
N LEU A 150 -8.95 9.93 -13.14
CA LEU A 150 -8.93 11.33 -12.78
C LEU A 150 -9.54 11.58 -11.39
N GLY A 151 -10.27 10.57 -10.86
CA GLY A 151 -10.92 10.67 -9.56
C GLY A 151 -12.13 11.61 -9.55
N ASP A 152 -12.70 11.79 -8.37
CA ASP A 152 -13.81 12.70 -8.12
C ASP A 152 -13.55 13.56 -6.86
N GLU A 153 -14.59 14.22 -6.35
CA GLU A 153 -14.50 15.02 -5.12
C GLU A 153 -14.17 14.15 -3.88
N THR A 154 -14.59 12.88 -3.85
CA THR A 154 -14.24 11.95 -2.76
C THR A 154 -12.74 11.65 -2.76
N SER A 155 -12.16 11.44 -3.94
CA SER A 155 -10.70 11.28 -4.11
C SER A 155 -9.94 12.51 -3.58
N VAL A 156 -10.44 13.73 -3.87
CA VAL A 156 -9.85 14.99 -3.38
C VAL A 156 -9.95 15.09 -1.85
N LEU A 157 -11.11 14.79 -1.27
CA LEU A 157 -11.31 14.87 0.19
C LEU A 157 -10.43 13.84 0.94
N CYS A 158 -10.33 12.62 0.43
CA CYS A 158 -9.44 11.60 0.98
C CYS A 158 -7.98 12.06 0.92
N MET A 159 -7.52 12.56 -0.24
CA MET A 159 -6.14 13.00 -0.42
C MET A 159 -5.80 14.21 0.46
N ARG A 160 -6.74 15.18 0.62
CA ARG A 160 -6.59 16.29 1.58
C ARG A 160 -6.42 15.78 3.00
N SER A 161 -7.21 14.78 3.39
CA SER A 161 -7.09 14.16 4.72
C SER A 161 -5.75 13.47 4.93
N VAL A 162 -5.15 12.90 3.87
CA VAL A 162 -3.79 12.36 3.91
C VAL A 162 -2.76 13.50 4.02
N ALA A 163 -2.93 14.58 3.25
CA ALA A 163 -2.07 15.77 3.34
C ALA A 163 -2.06 16.36 4.76
N ASP A 164 -3.22 16.41 5.42
CA ASP A 164 -3.35 16.89 6.81
C ASP A 164 -2.56 16.04 7.83
N MET A 165 -2.40 14.73 7.58
CA MET A 165 -1.57 13.85 8.44
C MET A 165 -0.09 14.19 8.36
N ILE A 166 0.34 14.83 7.27
CA ILE A 166 1.74 15.14 6.95
C ILE A 166 2.08 16.59 7.26
N SER A 167 1.13 17.52 7.12
CA SER A 167 1.36 18.97 7.11
C SER A 167 2.05 19.53 8.36
N SER A 168 1.93 18.86 9.50
CA SER A 168 2.60 19.23 10.74
C SER A 168 3.96 18.58 10.95
N ASP A 169 4.36 17.64 10.09
CA ASP A 169 5.61 16.90 10.25
C ASP A 169 6.80 17.73 9.80
N LYS A 170 7.83 17.76 10.65
CA LYS A 170 9.14 18.33 10.32
C LYS A 170 10.14 17.29 9.83
N ASN A 171 9.76 16.04 9.95
CA ASN A 171 10.56 14.89 9.55
C ASN A 171 10.61 14.77 8.02
N PRO A 172 11.61 14.08 7.46
CA PRO A 172 11.53 13.57 6.10
C PRO A 172 10.29 12.68 5.92
N VAL A 173 9.57 12.84 4.82
CA VAL A 173 8.32 12.13 4.55
C VAL A 173 8.42 11.33 3.27
N VAL A 174 7.96 10.08 3.33
CA VAL A 174 7.67 9.24 2.16
C VAL A 174 6.21 8.80 2.21
N LEU A 175 5.48 9.03 1.13
CA LEU A 175 4.16 8.47 0.92
C LEU A 175 4.24 7.42 -0.18
N CYS A 176 3.76 6.23 0.10
CA CYS A 176 3.65 5.11 -0.82
C CYS A 176 2.18 4.71 -0.96
N GLY A 177 1.76 4.32 -2.16
CA GLY A 177 0.42 3.77 -2.31
C GLY A 177 -0.01 3.54 -3.75
N ASP A 178 -0.99 2.66 -3.89
CA ASP A 178 -1.90 2.66 -5.03
C ASP A 178 -2.94 3.76 -4.76
N LEU A 179 -2.73 4.94 -5.33
CA LEU A 179 -3.60 6.09 -5.08
C LEU A 179 -4.88 6.06 -5.93
N ASN A 180 -4.98 5.09 -6.86
CA ASN A 180 -6.11 4.92 -7.78
C ASN A 180 -6.39 6.17 -8.65
N VAL A 181 -5.43 7.07 -8.77
CA VAL A 181 -5.47 8.26 -9.62
C VAL A 181 -4.15 8.44 -10.36
N ILE A 182 -4.20 9.08 -11.52
CA ILE A 182 -3.01 9.45 -12.29
C ILE A 182 -2.38 10.75 -11.77
N PRO A 183 -1.11 11.05 -12.09
CA PRO A 183 -0.43 12.27 -11.62
C PRO A 183 -1.16 13.57 -11.93
N GLU A 184 -1.92 13.63 -13.04
CA GLU A 184 -2.65 14.82 -13.48
C GLU A 184 -3.99 15.01 -12.76
N ALA A 185 -4.42 14.06 -11.94
CA ALA A 185 -5.68 14.13 -11.23
C ALA A 185 -5.73 15.33 -10.26
N LYS A 186 -6.93 15.92 -10.12
CA LYS A 186 -7.14 17.04 -9.20
C LYS A 186 -6.75 16.70 -7.76
N ALA A 187 -6.97 15.45 -7.35
CA ALA A 187 -6.62 14.98 -6.01
C ALA A 187 -5.13 15.06 -5.71
N MET A 188 -4.25 14.86 -6.71
CA MET A 188 -2.79 14.92 -6.52
C MET A 188 -2.30 16.31 -6.13
N ARG A 189 -3.05 17.37 -6.44
CA ARG A 189 -2.72 18.75 -6.05
C ARG A 189 -2.70 18.97 -4.53
N GLU A 190 -3.43 18.15 -3.78
CA GLU A 190 -3.41 18.18 -2.31
C GLU A 190 -2.04 17.77 -1.74
N LEU A 191 -1.20 17.10 -2.58
CA LEU A 191 0.14 16.61 -2.24
C LEU A 191 1.26 17.35 -3.00
N ASP A 192 0.98 18.49 -3.65
CA ASP A 192 1.97 19.27 -4.45
C ASP A 192 3.22 19.71 -3.65
N PHE A 193 3.18 19.61 -2.32
CA PHE A 193 4.33 19.86 -1.45
C PHE A 193 5.29 18.66 -1.33
N LEU A 194 4.96 17.52 -1.96
CA LEU A 194 5.82 16.36 -2.11
C LEU A 194 6.22 16.18 -3.57
N ARG A 195 7.35 15.57 -3.82
CA ARG A 195 7.83 15.21 -5.15
C ARG A 195 7.32 13.82 -5.52
N ASP A 196 6.46 13.72 -6.49
CA ASP A 196 5.94 12.45 -7.02
C ASP A 196 6.95 11.84 -8.01
N LEU A 197 7.56 10.71 -7.63
CA LEU A 197 8.55 10.04 -8.45
C LEU A 197 7.92 9.40 -9.70
N THR A 198 6.68 8.94 -9.62
CA THR A 198 5.94 8.39 -10.75
C THR A 198 5.73 9.46 -11.83
N ALA A 199 5.36 10.68 -11.42
CA ALA A 199 5.24 11.83 -12.33
C ALA A 199 6.60 12.29 -12.87
N ILE A 200 7.60 12.47 -12.01
CA ILE A 200 8.94 12.96 -12.39
C ILE A 200 9.60 12.06 -13.43
N HIS A 201 9.43 10.74 -13.31
CA HIS A 201 10.00 9.77 -14.24
C HIS A 201 9.08 9.47 -15.44
N ASN A 202 7.93 10.16 -15.57
CA ASN A 202 6.97 9.99 -16.66
C ASN A 202 6.59 8.52 -16.84
N ILE A 203 6.27 7.82 -15.76
CA ILE A 203 5.90 6.40 -15.80
C ILE A 203 4.57 6.26 -16.54
N PRO A 204 4.51 5.48 -17.64
CA PRO A 204 3.29 5.40 -18.44
C PRO A 204 2.21 4.53 -17.78
N THR A 205 2.62 3.53 -17.02
CA THR A 205 1.70 2.61 -16.31
C THR A 205 2.41 1.95 -15.14
N THR A 206 1.63 1.67 -14.10
CA THR A 206 2.02 0.81 -12.98
C THR A 206 1.18 -0.46 -12.92
N LEU A 207 0.29 -0.65 -13.91
CA LEU A 207 -0.55 -1.85 -14.04
C LEU A 207 0.07 -2.84 -15.01
N ARG A 208 -0.05 -4.12 -14.68
CA ARG A 208 0.40 -5.20 -15.56
C ARG A 208 -0.73 -5.60 -16.52
N ASN A 209 -0.36 -5.93 -17.76
CA ASN A 209 -1.30 -6.34 -18.81
C ASN A 209 -1.85 -7.77 -18.58
N ILE A 210 -2.28 -8.07 -17.36
CA ILE A 210 -2.94 -9.34 -17.00
C ILE A 210 -4.45 -9.14 -16.93
N ARG A 211 -4.88 -7.99 -16.39
CA ARG A 211 -6.28 -7.66 -16.13
C ARG A 211 -6.71 -6.36 -16.80
N PHE A 212 -5.79 -5.45 -16.98
CA PHE A 212 -6.06 -4.11 -17.47
C PHE A 212 -5.55 -3.94 -18.90
N THR A 213 -6.35 -3.28 -19.73
CA THR A 213 -6.02 -2.99 -21.14
C THR A 213 -5.59 -1.54 -21.34
N LYS A 214 -5.56 -0.74 -20.28
CA LYS A 214 -5.17 0.66 -20.32
C LYS A 214 -3.92 0.90 -19.50
N ASP A 215 -3.06 1.76 -20.01
CA ASP A 215 -1.92 2.26 -19.29
C ASP A 215 -2.39 3.30 -18.25
N VAL A 216 -2.22 2.99 -16.97
CA VAL A 216 -2.61 3.86 -15.86
C VAL A 216 -1.49 3.85 -14.81
N PRO A 217 -0.80 4.98 -14.58
CA PRO A 217 0.19 5.13 -13.51
C PRO A 217 -0.51 5.53 -12.19
N CYS A 218 -1.15 4.58 -11.51
CA CYS A 218 -1.93 4.80 -10.29
C CYS A 218 -1.17 4.49 -8.99
N ASP A 219 -0.02 3.83 -9.08
CA ASP A 219 0.86 3.60 -7.95
C ASP A 219 1.93 4.70 -7.86
N HIS A 220 2.16 5.20 -6.66
CA HIS A 220 3.03 6.35 -6.45
C HIS A 220 3.99 6.14 -5.29
N ILE A 221 5.17 6.74 -5.41
CA ILE A 221 6.06 7.05 -4.29
C ILE A 221 6.31 8.55 -4.33
N LEU A 222 5.84 9.27 -3.29
CA LEU A 222 6.06 10.70 -3.12
C LEU A 222 7.03 10.93 -1.96
N ILE A 223 7.94 11.89 -2.12
CA ILE A 223 8.97 12.20 -1.12
C ILE A 223 9.04 13.70 -0.84
N SER A 224 9.35 14.07 0.39
CA SER A 224 9.61 15.47 0.76
C SER A 224 10.94 15.97 0.18
N ASP A 225 11.08 17.32 0.04
CA ASP A 225 12.22 17.94 -0.61
C ASP A 225 13.57 17.69 0.07
N ASN A 226 13.55 17.41 1.37
CA ASN A 226 14.74 17.09 2.15
C ASN A 226 15.23 15.63 2.03
N ILE A 227 14.60 14.83 1.17
CA ILE A 227 15.01 13.46 0.84
C ILE A 227 15.75 13.48 -0.50
N ASN A 228 16.94 12.90 -0.55
CA ASN A 228 17.60 12.52 -1.80
C ASN A 228 17.23 11.09 -2.15
N TYR A 229 17.10 10.79 -3.45
CA TYR A 229 16.77 9.45 -3.89
C TYR A 229 17.66 8.98 -5.04
N GLN A 230 17.77 7.69 -5.19
CA GLN A 230 18.42 7.00 -6.30
C GLN A 230 17.72 5.66 -6.57
N ASP A 231 18.01 5.05 -7.70
CA ASP A 231 17.53 3.71 -8.06
C ASP A 231 16.00 3.59 -7.99
N PHE A 232 15.25 4.65 -8.45
CA PHE A 232 13.81 4.54 -8.61
C PHE A 232 13.52 3.67 -9.84
N GLU A 233 12.76 2.59 -9.63
CA GLU A 233 12.43 1.61 -10.67
C GLU A 233 10.98 1.17 -10.55
N VAL A 234 10.36 0.90 -11.72
CA VAL A 234 9.06 0.22 -11.84
C VAL A 234 9.34 -1.20 -12.37
N ILE A 235 9.06 -2.20 -11.55
CA ILE A 235 9.42 -3.60 -11.82
C ILE A 235 8.16 -4.38 -12.21
N ASP A 236 8.09 -4.84 -13.46
CA ASP A 236 7.05 -5.75 -13.94
C ASP A 236 7.32 -7.18 -13.45
N ALA A 237 7.15 -7.41 -12.14
CA ALA A 237 7.31 -8.73 -11.54
C ALA A 237 6.01 -9.53 -11.62
N PRO A 238 6.04 -10.84 -11.93
CA PRO A 238 4.84 -11.67 -12.04
C PRO A 238 4.29 -12.09 -10.67
N VAL A 239 4.09 -11.13 -9.76
CA VAL A 239 3.68 -11.35 -8.36
C VAL A 239 2.39 -10.63 -7.97
N SER A 240 1.90 -9.73 -8.83
CA SER A 240 0.65 -8.99 -8.68
C SER A 240 0.09 -8.61 -10.05
N ASP A 241 -1.10 -8.02 -10.12
CA ASP A 241 -1.61 -7.30 -11.30
C ASP A 241 -1.11 -5.85 -11.35
N HIS A 242 -0.38 -5.41 -10.32
CA HIS A 242 0.38 -4.16 -10.28
C HIS A 242 1.89 -4.41 -10.46
N CYS A 243 2.59 -3.41 -11.01
CA CYS A 243 4.04 -3.36 -10.98
C CYS A 243 4.52 -2.92 -9.59
N ALA A 244 5.66 -3.43 -9.16
CA ALA A 244 6.29 -2.99 -7.93
C ALA A 244 7.08 -1.70 -8.18
N LEU A 245 6.95 -0.69 -7.30
CA LEU A 245 7.79 0.50 -7.31
C LEU A 245 8.85 0.37 -6.23
N THR A 246 10.10 0.63 -6.56
CA THR A 246 11.20 0.61 -5.59
C THR A 246 12.04 1.87 -5.69
N VAL A 247 12.59 2.31 -4.56
CA VAL A 247 13.48 3.46 -4.48
C VAL A 247 14.44 3.30 -3.30
N LYS A 248 15.64 3.82 -3.46
CA LYS A 248 16.57 4.01 -2.34
C LYS A 248 16.61 5.50 -1.99
N ILE A 249 16.28 5.81 -0.75
CA ILE A 249 16.26 7.17 -0.24
C ILE A 249 17.43 7.42 0.72
N ASN A 250 17.85 8.69 0.80
CA ASN A 250 18.88 9.16 1.73
C ASN A 250 18.42 10.49 2.37
N PHE A 251 18.52 10.62 3.70
CA PHE A 251 18.09 11.78 4.48
C PHE A 251 18.88 11.96 5.75
#